data_440e544cc55adb371c71b5d99b9d8d37
#
_entry.id   440e544cc55adb371c71b5d99b9d8d37
#
_cell.length_a   1.000
_cell.length_b   1.000
_cell.length_c   1.000
_cell.angle_alpha   90.00
_cell.angle_beta   90.00
_cell.angle_gamma   90.00
#
_symmetry.space_group_name_H-M   'P 1'
#
loop_
_entity.id
_entity.type
_entity.pdbx_description
1 polymer ?
#
loop_
_entity_poly.entity_id
_entity_poly.type
_entity_poly.pdbx_seq_one_letter_code
_entity_poly.pdbx_strand_id
1 'polypeptide(L)'
;MEYRTLENTDSVCIYEAFTQAFSDYQVSVDMPFKSFETMLKRNGFMPAVSVGAFADRTLVGFILNGVRDWDNEKTVYDLGTGVIPDFRRTGIMGELLNLVRTICIKNKISVYQLEVIQDNEKALTLYKKQGFR
;
A
#
# COMPACT_ATOMS: atom_id res chain seq x y z
N MET A 1 -17.96 2.49 -1.00
CA MET A 1 -16.48 2.27 -0.85
C MET A 1 -15.97 3.09 0.31
N GLU A 2 -15.28 2.48 1.25
CA GLU A 2 -14.69 3.18 2.38
C GLU A 2 -13.17 3.21 2.24
N TYR A 3 -12.56 4.38 2.47
CA TYR A 3 -11.10 4.56 2.44
C TYR A 3 -10.64 4.95 3.83
N ARG A 4 -9.72 4.19 4.42
CA ARG A 4 -9.22 4.48 5.77
C ARG A 4 -7.86 3.87 6.00
N THR A 5 -7.24 4.23 7.12
CA THR A 5 -5.98 3.60 7.53
C THR A 5 -6.22 2.14 7.91
N LEU A 6 -5.14 1.37 7.98
CA LEU A 6 -5.20 -0.04 8.35
C LEU A 6 -4.97 -0.29 9.84
N GLU A 7 -5.08 0.76 10.66
CA GLU A 7 -4.80 0.67 12.10
C GLU A 7 -5.62 -0.37 12.85
N ASN A 8 -6.88 -0.56 12.45
CA ASN A 8 -7.78 -1.51 13.11
C ASN A 8 -8.10 -2.70 12.21
N THR A 9 -7.24 -3.00 11.26
CA THR A 9 -7.45 -4.09 10.32
C THR A 9 -6.59 -5.28 10.70
N ASP A 10 -7.21 -6.45 10.78
CA ASP A 10 -6.55 -7.70 11.10
C ASP A 10 -5.53 -8.04 10.02
N SER A 11 -4.35 -8.51 10.42
CA SER A 11 -3.28 -8.89 9.49
C SER A 11 -3.69 -10.02 8.54
N VAL A 12 -4.62 -10.89 8.96
CA VAL A 12 -5.17 -11.93 8.08
C VAL A 12 -5.94 -11.32 6.92
N CYS A 13 -6.73 -10.26 7.17
CA CYS A 13 -7.45 -9.55 6.12
C CYS A 13 -6.48 -8.91 5.12
N ILE A 14 -5.41 -8.32 5.63
CA ILE A 14 -4.36 -7.70 4.78
C ILE A 14 -3.69 -8.77 3.93
N TYR A 15 -3.36 -9.90 4.52
CA TYR A 15 -2.72 -11.02 3.82
C TYR A 15 -3.61 -11.58 2.70
N GLU A 16 -4.90 -11.76 2.97
CA GLU A 16 -5.86 -12.25 1.98
C GLU A 16 -5.96 -11.29 0.79
N ALA A 17 -6.06 -9.99 1.06
CA ALA A 17 -6.09 -8.97 0.01
C ALA A 17 -4.79 -8.96 -0.80
N PHE A 18 -3.66 -9.07 -0.12
CA PHE A 18 -2.34 -9.13 -0.77
C PHE A 18 -2.26 -10.32 -1.72
N THR A 19 -2.65 -11.50 -1.24
CA THR A 19 -2.63 -12.72 -2.04
C THR A 19 -3.53 -12.60 -3.27
N GLN A 20 -4.74 -12.06 -3.10
CA GLN A 20 -5.67 -11.87 -4.21
C GLN A 20 -5.18 -10.82 -5.21
N ALA A 21 -4.58 -9.74 -4.72
CA ALA A 21 -4.07 -8.67 -5.59
C ALA A 21 -2.97 -9.17 -6.53
N PHE A 22 -2.19 -10.14 -6.09
CA PHE A 22 -1.09 -10.67 -6.89
C PHE A 22 -1.38 -12.04 -7.51
N SER A 23 -2.63 -12.48 -7.47
CA SER A 23 -3.02 -13.81 -7.97
C SER A 23 -2.86 -13.98 -9.47
N ASP A 24 -2.90 -12.89 -10.24
CA ASP A 24 -2.79 -12.90 -11.70
C ASP A 24 -1.43 -12.43 -12.21
N TYR A 25 -0.45 -12.28 -11.33
CA TYR A 25 0.90 -11.88 -11.74
C TYR A 25 1.61 -13.06 -12.43
N GLN A 26 2.50 -12.74 -13.39
CA GLN A 26 3.26 -13.73 -14.13
C GLN A 26 4.13 -14.60 -13.24
N VAL A 27 4.65 -14.02 -12.17
CA VAL A 27 5.38 -14.75 -11.15
C VAL A 27 4.46 -14.88 -9.95
N SER A 28 4.08 -16.11 -9.63
CA SER A 28 3.23 -16.38 -8.48
C SER A 28 3.90 -15.91 -7.19
N VAL A 29 3.20 -15.06 -6.45
CA VAL A 29 3.66 -14.64 -5.12
C VAL A 29 3.09 -15.65 -4.13
N ASP A 30 3.83 -16.73 -3.91
CA ASP A 30 3.42 -17.78 -2.99
C ASP A 30 4.17 -17.59 -1.67
N MET A 31 3.61 -16.73 -0.82
CA MET A 31 4.20 -16.40 0.47
C MET A 31 3.29 -16.87 1.59
N PRO A 32 3.74 -17.78 2.47
CA PRO A 32 2.95 -18.17 3.64
C PRO A 32 2.65 -16.98 4.54
N PHE A 33 1.53 -17.04 5.26
CA PHE A 33 1.11 -15.96 6.15
C PHE A 33 2.20 -15.56 7.15
N LYS A 34 2.86 -16.53 7.74
CA LYS A 34 3.93 -16.27 8.71
C LYS A 34 5.09 -15.50 8.11
N SER A 35 5.46 -15.83 6.87
CA SER A 35 6.51 -15.11 6.14
C SER A 35 6.07 -13.69 5.82
N PHE A 36 4.81 -13.51 5.47
CA PHE A 36 4.24 -12.19 5.23
C PHE A 36 4.29 -11.31 6.47
N GLU A 37 3.85 -11.82 7.61
CA GLU A 37 3.92 -11.09 8.89
C GLU A 37 5.35 -10.71 9.24
N THR A 38 6.29 -11.65 9.08
CA THR A 38 7.70 -11.41 9.36
C THR A 38 8.27 -10.32 8.45
N MET A 39 7.90 -10.35 7.18
CA MET A 39 8.34 -9.34 6.21
C MET A 39 7.85 -7.95 6.61
N LEU A 40 6.58 -7.83 7.00
CA LEU A 40 6.03 -6.55 7.43
C LEU A 40 6.75 -6.01 8.67
N LYS A 41 6.95 -6.86 9.67
CA LYS A 41 7.66 -6.46 10.90
C LYS A 41 9.10 -6.05 10.63
N ARG A 42 9.82 -6.85 9.83
CA ARG A 42 11.21 -6.59 9.49
C ARG A 42 11.39 -5.25 8.78
N ASN A 43 10.41 -4.88 7.96
CA ASN A 43 10.47 -3.67 7.15
C ASN A 43 9.77 -2.48 7.80
N GLY A 44 9.38 -2.60 9.06
CA GLY A 44 8.83 -1.47 9.81
C GLY A 44 7.41 -1.08 9.43
N PHE A 45 6.58 -2.05 9.04
CA PHE A 45 5.18 -1.79 8.68
C PHE A 45 4.50 -0.93 9.73
N MET A 46 3.86 0.15 9.28
CA MET A 46 3.17 1.09 10.15
C MET A 46 1.72 1.25 9.68
N PRO A 47 0.75 0.62 10.37
CA PRO A 47 -0.66 0.72 10.00
C PRO A 47 -1.20 2.15 9.95
N ALA A 48 -0.67 3.04 10.79
CA ALA A 48 -1.13 4.44 10.85
C ALA A 48 -0.85 5.24 9.57
N VAL A 49 0.10 4.81 8.74
CA VAL A 49 0.41 5.45 7.46
C VAL A 49 0.12 4.53 6.28
N SER A 50 -0.48 3.38 6.54
CA SER A 50 -0.93 2.43 5.52
C SER A 50 -2.43 2.58 5.33
N VAL A 51 -2.90 2.40 4.10
CA VAL A 51 -4.29 2.69 3.77
C VAL A 51 -4.94 1.54 3.03
N GLY A 52 -6.26 1.46 3.12
CA GLY A 52 -7.04 0.44 2.45
C GLY A 52 -8.36 0.96 1.94
N ALA A 53 -8.83 0.34 0.86
CA ALA A 53 -10.15 0.54 0.32
C ALA A 53 -11.00 -0.69 0.64
N PHE A 54 -12.18 -0.45 1.20
CA PHE A 54 -13.09 -1.50 1.67
C PHE A 54 -14.40 -1.44 0.91
N ALA A 55 -14.78 -2.55 0.30
CA ALA A 55 -16.10 -2.74 -0.32
C ALA A 55 -16.86 -3.74 0.54
N ASP A 56 -17.98 -3.32 1.13
CA ASP A 56 -18.79 -4.15 2.02
C ASP A 56 -17.94 -4.87 3.08
N ARG A 57 -17.05 -4.12 3.73
CA ARG A 57 -16.14 -4.60 4.79
C ARG A 57 -15.02 -5.53 4.28
N THR A 58 -14.91 -5.71 2.98
CA THR A 58 -13.83 -6.50 2.38
C THR A 58 -12.73 -5.58 1.87
N LEU A 59 -11.49 -5.83 2.25
CA LEU A 59 -10.35 -5.07 1.77
C LEU A 59 -10.06 -5.44 0.32
N VAL A 60 -10.22 -4.46 -0.58
CA VAL A 60 -10.09 -4.68 -2.03
C VAL A 60 -8.93 -3.92 -2.67
N GLY A 61 -8.34 -2.98 -1.96
CA GLY A 61 -7.15 -2.27 -2.40
C GLY A 61 -6.37 -1.79 -1.20
N PHE A 62 -5.06 -1.64 -1.35
CA PHE A 62 -4.21 -1.30 -0.21
C PHE A 62 -2.90 -0.67 -0.65
N ILE A 63 -2.34 0.12 0.24
CA ILE A 63 -0.95 0.58 0.19
C ILE A 63 -0.36 0.30 1.57
N LEU A 64 0.57 -0.64 1.64
CA LEU A 64 1.26 -1.00 2.87
C LEU A 64 2.55 -0.21 2.96
N ASN A 65 2.71 0.56 4.01
CA ASN A 65 3.85 1.46 4.18
C ASN A 65 4.62 1.18 5.45
N GLY A 66 5.93 1.41 5.38
CA GLY A 66 6.80 1.45 6.54
C GLY A 66 7.34 2.87 6.73
N VAL A 67 7.91 3.12 7.91
CA VAL A 67 8.49 4.42 8.24
C VAL A 67 9.92 4.20 8.71
N ARG A 68 10.84 5.02 8.22
CA ARG A 68 12.25 5.06 8.67
C ARG A 68 12.71 6.49 8.79
N ASP A 69 13.67 6.70 9.71
CA ASP A 69 14.42 7.96 9.76
C ASP A 69 15.65 7.78 8.86
N TRP A 70 15.74 8.64 7.84
CA TRP A 70 16.83 8.64 6.89
C TRP A 70 17.42 10.04 6.83
N ASP A 71 18.69 10.20 7.18
CA ASP A 71 19.37 11.51 7.22
C ASP A 71 18.59 12.56 8.00
N ASN A 72 18.06 12.18 9.17
CA ASN A 72 17.22 13.01 10.03
C ASN A 72 15.88 13.41 9.39
N GLU A 73 15.51 12.80 8.28
CA GLU A 73 14.18 12.96 7.66
C GLU A 73 13.34 11.71 7.87
N LYS A 74 12.10 11.91 8.30
CA LYS A 74 11.15 10.82 8.42
C LYS A 74 10.67 10.43 7.02
N THR A 75 10.95 9.21 6.62
CA THR A 75 10.64 8.70 5.29
C THR A 75 9.60 7.60 5.37
N VAL A 76 8.54 7.73 4.59
CA VAL A 76 7.56 6.66 4.37
C VAL A 76 7.94 5.93 3.09
N TYR A 77 7.95 4.62 3.11
CA TYR A 77 8.28 3.82 1.94
C TYR A 77 7.26 2.71 1.74
N ASP A 78 7.02 2.38 0.47
CA ASP A 78 6.03 1.39 0.06
C ASP A 78 6.56 -0.03 0.28
N LEU A 79 5.79 -0.85 0.99
CA LEU A 79 6.09 -2.27 1.21
C LEU A 79 5.29 -3.17 0.28
N GLY A 80 4.17 -2.68 -0.22
CA GLY A 80 3.31 -3.41 -1.13
C GLY A 80 2.07 -2.61 -1.46
N THR A 81 1.73 -2.56 -2.74
CA THR A 81 0.59 -1.83 -3.26
C THR A 81 -0.18 -2.73 -4.20
N GLY A 82 -1.47 -2.81 -4.05
CA GLY A 82 -2.28 -3.63 -4.94
C GLY A 82 -3.76 -3.37 -4.85
N VAL A 83 -4.46 -3.79 -5.90
CA VAL A 83 -5.92 -3.81 -5.97
C VAL A 83 -6.31 -5.18 -6.48
N ILE A 84 -7.32 -5.80 -5.88
CA ILE A 84 -7.78 -7.10 -6.35
C ILE A 84 -8.35 -6.95 -7.76
N PRO A 85 -8.22 -7.98 -8.63
CA PRO A 85 -8.53 -7.84 -10.06
C PRO A 85 -9.90 -7.25 -10.36
N ASP A 86 -10.95 -7.67 -9.66
CA ASP A 86 -12.32 -7.24 -9.92
C ASP A 86 -12.56 -5.76 -9.65
N PHE A 87 -11.67 -5.09 -8.94
CA PHE A 87 -11.81 -3.69 -8.56
C PHE A 87 -10.81 -2.77 -9.25
N ARG A 88 -10.03 -3.30 -10.18
CA ARG A 88 -9.07 -2.48 -10.94
C ARG A 88 -9.78 -1.54 -11.89
N ARG A 89 -9.11 -0.44 -12.25
CA ARG A 89 -9.63 0.59 -13.17
C ARG A 89 -10.87 1.32 -12.66
N THR A 90 -11.05 1.34 -11.34
CA THR A 90 -12.18 2.03 -10.70
C THR A 90 -11.75 3.30 -9.96
N GLY A 91 -10.48 3.71 -10.09
CA GLY A 91 -9.96 4.90 -9.41
C GLY A 91 -9.53 4.67 -7.98
N ILE A 92 -9.57 3.45 -7.48
CA ILE A 92 -9.21 3.13 -6.09
C ILE A 92 -7.79 3.55 -5.76
N MET A 93 -6.83 3.27 -6.65
CA MET A 93 -5.42 3.58 -6.37
C MET A 93 -5.19 5.09 -6.25
N GLY A 94 -5.87 5.88 -7.08
CA GLY A 94 -5.81 7.34 -6.99
C GLY A 94 -6.31 7.85 -5.65
N GLU A 95 -7.41 7.30 -5.16
CA GLU A 95 -7.98 7.67 -3.86
C GLU A 95 -7.06 7.26 -2.71
N LEU A 96 -6.47 6.07 -2.79
CA LEU A 96 -5.53 5.59 -1.78
C LEU A 96 -4.28 6.46 -1.71
N LEU A 97 -3.74 6.86 -2.86
CA LEU A 97 -2.58 7.76 -2.92
C LEU A 97 -2.90 9.13 -2.36
N ASN A 98 -4.10 9.66 -2.63
CA ASN A 98 -4.56 10.91 -2.03
C ASN A 98 -4.61 10.81 -0.52
N LEU A 99 -5.11 9.71 0.01
CA LEU A 99 -5.18 9.50 1.45
C LEU A 99 -3.79 9.42 2.07
N VAL A 100 -2.86 8.69 1.45
CA VAL A 100 -1.46 8.63 1.91
C VAL A 100 -0.85 10.03 1.91
N ARG A 101 -1.05 10.79 0.84
CA ARG A 101 -0.54 12.16 0.74
C ARG A 101 -1.06 13.02 1.88
N THR A 102 -2.36 12.96 2.16
CA THR A 102 -2.98 13.70 3.25
C THR A 102 -2.37 13.33 4.60
N ILE A 103 -2.16 12.04 4.84
CA ILE A 103 -1.55 11.53 6.08
C ILE A 103 -0.11 12.04 6.20
N CYS A 104 0.66 11.98 5.13
CA CYS A 104 2.04 12.45 5.12
C CYS A 104 2.13 13.94 5.41
N ILE A 105 1.28 14.76 4.81
CA ILE A 105 1.22 16.20 5.07
C ILE A 105 0.89 16.47 6.53
N LYS A 106 -0.13 15.79 7.06
CA LYS A 106 -0.57 15.96 8.44
C LYS A 106 0.53 15.61 9.44
N ASN A 107 1.36 14.63 9.14
CA ASN A 107 2.44 14.17 10.00
C ASN A 107 3.79 14.79 9.66
N LYS A 108 3.81 15.78 8.77
CA LYS A 108 5.03 16.49 8.34
C LYS A 108 6.07 15.55 7.71
N ILE A 109 5.61 14.55 6.99
CA ILE A 109 6.47 13.63 6.26
C ILE A 109 6.63 14.17 4.84
N SER A 110 7.85 14.50 4.43
CA SER A 110 8.12 15.12 3.13
C SER A 110 8.59 14.13 2.07
N VAL A 111 9.01 12.94 2.48
CA VAL A 111 9.59 11.96 1.55
C VAL A 111 8.76 10.69 1.55
N TYR A 112 8.36 10.28 0.36
CA TYR A 112 7.68 9.00 0.12
C TYR A 112 8.46 8.27 -0.96
N GLN A 113 8.99 7.08 -0.61
CA GLN A 113 9.73 6.24 -1.55
C GLN A 113 8.84 5.12 -2.07
N LEU A 114 8.76 5.04 -3.38
CA LEU A 114 7.98 4.02 -4.08
C LEU A 114 8.92 3.11 -4.85
N GLU A 115 8.79 1.80 -4.63
CA GLU A 115 9.41 0.82 -5.49
C GLU A 115 8.37 0.37 -6.51
N VAL A 116 8.58 0.74 -7.76
CA VAL A 116 7.67 0.38 -8.85
C VAL A 116 8.38 -0.61 -9.75
N ILE A 117 7.77 -1.78 -9.93
CA ILE A 117 8.27 -2.75 -10.91
C ILE A 117 8.14 -2.11 -12.29
N GLN A 118 9.20 -2.20 -13.13
CA GLN A 118 9.24 -1.56 -14.44
C GLN A 118 8.04 -1.86 -15.32
N ASP A 119 7.43 -3.02 -15.17
CA ASP A 119 6.26 -3.43 -15.94
C ASP A 119 4.99 -2.68 -15.56
N ASN A 120 5.02 -1.84 -14.53
CA ASN A 120 3.85 -1.16 -14.02
C ASN A 120 3.87 0.33 -14.33
N GLU A 121 3.98 0.67 -15.62
CA GLU A 121 4.04 2.06 -16.08
C GLU A 121 2.81 2.87 -15.71
N LYS A 122 1.64 2.23 -15.70
CA LYS A 122 0.39 2.90 -15.33
C LYS A 122 0.41 3.36 -13.88
N ALA A 123 0.92 2.53 -12.97
CA ALA A 123 1.05 2.88 -11.56
C ALA A 123 2.05 4.01 -11.38
N LEU A 124 3.19 3.94 -12.08
CA LEU A 124 4.21 5.00 -12.02
C LEU A 124 3.65 6.34 -12.49
N THR A 125 2.88 6.35 -13.57
CA THR A 125 2.23 7.57 -14.07
C THR A 125 1.26 8.13 -13.04
N LEU A 126 0.47 7.27 -12.40
CA LEU A 126 -0.47 7.68 -11.37
C LEU A 126 0.25 8.29 -10.17
N TYR A 127 1.35 7.67 -9.72
CA TYR A 127 2.16 8.19 -8.61
C TYR A 127 2.69 9.60 -8.92
N LYS A 128 3.20 9.80 -10.13
CA LYS A 128 3.68 11.13 -10.55
C LYS A 128 2.58 12.17 -10.53
N LYS A 129 1.37 11.81 -10.98
CA LYS A 129 0.21 12.70 -10.95
C LYS A 129 -0.16 13.12 -9.53
N GLN A 130 0.07 12.27 -8.55
CA GLN A 130 -0.19 12.57 -7.14
C GLN A 130 0.92 13.39 -6.48
N GLY A 131 1.99 13.70 -7.20
CA GLY A 131 3.06 14.54 -6.71
C GLY A 131 4.10 13.83 -5.85
N PHE A 132 4.13 12.52 -5.85
CA PHE A 132 5.18 11.75 -5.17
C PHE A 132 6.47 11.76 -5.99
N ARG A 133 7.60 11.70 -5.28
CA ARG A 133 8.92 11.65 -5.90
C ARG A 133 9.40 10.22 -6.10
#